data_067a63ab100df1a31446bcc79495c4d7
#
_entry.id   067a63ab100df1a31446bcc79495c4d7
#
_cell.length_a   1.000
_cell.length_b   1.000
_cell.length_c   1.000
_cell.angle_alpha   90.00
_cell.angle_beta   90.00
_cell.angle_gamma   90.00
#
_symmetry.space_group_name_H-M   'P 1'
#
loop_
_entity.id
_entity.type
_entity.pdbx_description
1 polymer ?
#
loop_
_entity_poly.entity_id
_entity_poly.type
_entity_poly.pdbx_seq_one_letter_code
_entity_poly.pdbx_strand_id
1 'polypeptide(L)'
;HQLMDKRVKNAFFEEWLINDGYKNFDDLRERGKSLGIDIDKPGRIIIVSIDELDEYKDNQEGQSVIAKFENNVAAFLNRNGYKAHFRNASRQIILIDDMTTEKVIEFSNELADYIYEKQKLDLNIGIAGKSDDMHEAYIQAHRAWNAAAAEHEKIICYEDMSLELLV
;
A
#
# COMPACT_ATOMS: atom_id res chain seq x y z
N HIS A 1 0.23 -15.67 17.83
CA HIS A 1 -0.03 -16.41 16.60
C HIS A 1 -0.14 -15.47 15.41
N GLN A 2 0.26 -15.95 14.24
CA GLN A 2 0.31 -15.14 13.02
C GLN A 2 -1.03 -14.50 12.65
N LEU A 3 -2.14 -15.19 12.85
CA LEU A 3 -3.46 -14.66 12.51
C LEU A 3 -3.87 -13.52 13.44
N MET A 4 -3.62 -13.64 14.73
CA MET A 4 -3.89 -12.57 15.70
C MET A 4 -2.98 -11.38 15.46
N ASP A 5 -1.72 -11.63 15.15
CA ASP A 5 -0.76 -10.57 14.86
C ASP A 5 -1.18 -9.78 13.62
N LYS A 6 -1.68 -10.45 12.59
CA LYS A 6 -2.19 -9.77 11.38
C LYS A 6 -3.43 -8.93 11.70
N ARG A 7 -4.34 -9.41 12.53
CA ARG A 7 -5.55 -8.66 12.91
C ARG A 7 -5.19 -7.41 13.72
N VAL A 8 -4.29 -7.56 14.69
CA VAL A 8 -3.81 -6.44 15.51
C VAL A 8 -3.12 -5.42 14.64
N LYS A 9 -2.26 -5.87 13.74
CA LYS A 9 -1.53 -5.02 12.82
C LYS A 9 -2.49 -4.28 11.87
N ASN A 10 -3.45 -4.98 11.28
CA ASN A 10 -4.44 -4.38 10.40
C ASN A 10 -5.29 -3.35 11.13
N ALA A 11 -5.74 -3.66 12.35
CA ALA A 11 -6.54 -2.73 13.14
C ALA A 11 -5.76 -1.45 13.45
N PHE A 12 -4.47 -1.58 13.79
CA PHE A 12 -3.61 -0.45 14.04
C PHE A 12 -3.48 0.45 12.81
N PHE A 13 -3.17 -0.13 11.65
CA PHE A 13 -3.02 0.63 10.42
C PHE A 13 -4.32 1.28 9.96
N GLU A 14 -5.45 0.59 10.08
CA GLU A 14 -6.76 1.15 9.73
C GLU A 14 -7.07 2.38 10.59
N GLU A 15 -6.82 2.28 11.89
CA GLU A 15 -7.04 3.39 12.80
C GLU A 15 -6.12 4.56 12.51
N TRP A 16 -4.85 4.29 12.23
CA TRP A 16 -3.85 5.32 11.99
C TRP A 16 -4.00 5.98 10.61
N LEU A 17 -4.16 5.18 9.57
CA LEU A 17 -4.07 5.66 8.18
C LEU A 17 -5.42 5.88 7.51
N ILE A 18 -6.41 5.04 7.77
CA ILE A 18 -7.66 5.02 7.01
C ILE A 18 -8.77 5.82 7.69
N ASN A 19 -8.97 5.60 8.99
CA ASN A 19 -10.06 6.25 9.71
C ASN A 19 -9.81 7.75 9.87
N ASP A 20 -10.86 8.54 9.67
CA ASP A 20 -10.82 10.00 9.72
C ASP A 20 -11.33 10.56 11.06
N GLY A 21 -11.54 9.72 12.06
CA GLY A 21 -12.03 10.14 13.36
C GLY A 21 -10.92 10.67 14.28
N TYR A 22 -11.31 11.00 15.48
CA TYR A 22 -10.38 11.40 16.53
C TYR A 22 -9.32 10.31 16.75
N LYS A 23 -8.08 10.75 16.85
CA LYS A 23 -6.94 9.85 17.07
C LYS A 23 -6.20 10.22 18.36
N ASN A 24 -5.95 9.22 19.18
CA ASN A 24 -5.05 9.37 20.31
C ASN A 24 -3.64 8.96 19.84
N PHE A 25 -2.84 9.96 19.46
CA PHE A 25 -1.50 9.69 18.90
C PHE A 25 -0.55 9.08 19.92
N ASP A 26 -0.71 9.37 21.21
CA ASP A 26 0.12 8.72 22.24
C ASP A 26 -0.15 7.22 22.31
N ASP A 27 -1.42 6.82 22.24
CA ASP A 27 -1.81 5.42 22.19
C ASP A 27 -1.33 4.75 20.89
N LEU A 28 -1.50 5.41 19.76
CA LEU A 28 -1.01 4.90 18.48
C LEU A 28 0.50 4.73 18.48
N ARG A 29 1.21 5.66 19.08
CA ARG A 29 2.68 5.60 19.17
C ARG A 29 3.13 4.38 19.97
N GLU A 30 2.52 4.11 21.10
CA GLU A 30 2.83 2.94 21.92
C GLU A 30 2.50 1.63 21.20
N ARG A 31 1.33 1.57 20.58
CA ARG A 31 0.91 0.38 19.82
C ARG A 31 1.83 0.14 18.63
N GLY A 32 2.23 1.22 17.95
CA GLY A 32 3.18 1.14 16.85
C GLY A 32 4.52 0.56 17.30
N LYS A 33 5.04 1.03 18.44
CA LYS A 33 6.30 0.50 18.99
C LYS A 33 6.23 -1.01 19.23
N SER A 34 5.11 -1.50 19.74
CA SER A 34 4.89 -2.94 19.96
C SER A 34 4.96 -3.74 18.65
N LEU A 35 4.64 -3.10 17.53
CA LEU A 35 4.66 -3.72 16.21
C LEU A 35 5.96 -3.43 15.44
N GLY A 36 6.89 -2.72 16.06
CA GLY A 36 8.13 -2.31 15.40
C GLY A 36 7.95 -1.16 14.41
N ILE A 37 6.93 -0.34 14.63
CA ILE A 37 6.58 0.77 13.72
C ILE A 37 6.68 2.10 14.47
N ASP A 38 7.42 3.03 13.89
CA ASP A 38 7.55 4.40 14.40
C ASP A 38 6.65 5.32 13.58
N ILE A 39 5.52 5.74 14.16
CA ILE A 39 4.53 6.57 13.45
C ILE A 39 5.02 8.01 13.22
N ASP A 40 6.09 8.41 13.91
CA ASP A 40 6.66 9.75 13.76
C ASP A 40 7.74 9.80 12.67
N LYS A 41 8.17 8.64 12.17
CA LYS A 41 9.17 8.56 11.12
C LYS A 41 8.54 8.95 9.77
N PRO A 42 9.15 9.88 9.02
CA PRO A 42 8.64 10.22 7.68
C PRO A 42 8.63 9.01 6.76
N GLY A 43 7.65 8.96 5.88
CA GLY A 43 7.53 7.86 4.93
C GLY A 43 6.67 8.22 3.73
N ARG A 44 6.64 7.31 2.77
CA ARG A 44 5.80 7.42 1.57
C ARG A 44 4.82 6.24 1.54
N ILE A 45 3.61 6.49 1.09
CA ILE A 45 2.60 5.44 0.97
C ILE A 45 2.38 5.10 -0.49
N ILE A 46 2.35 3.80 -0.78
CA ILE A 46 1.90 3.26 -2.06
C ILE A 46 0.79 2.26 -1.82
N ILE A 47 -0.13 2.15 -2.77
CA ILE A 47 -1.20 1.15 -2.76
C ILE A 47 -1.08 0.32 -4.02
N VAL A 48 -1.09 -1.00 -3.85
CA VAL A 48 -0.82 -1.94 -4.94
C VAL A 48 -1.93 -2.99 -5.00
N SER A 49 -2.40 -3.29 -6.19
CA SER A 49 -3.29 -4.42 -6.42
C SER A 49 -2.98 -5.09 -7.76
N ILE A 50 -3.55 -6.27 -7.94
CA ILE A 50 -3.57 -6.94 -9.23
C ILE A 50 -4.46 -6.10 -10.18
N ASP A 51 -4.03 -5.92 -11.42
CA ASP A 51 -4.86 -5.30 -12.45
C ASP A 51 -6.10 -6.18 -12.68
N GLU A 52 -7.24 -5.55 -12.93
CA GLU A 52 -8.53 -6.24 -13.07
C GLU A 52 -8.92 -7.03 -11.82
N LEU A 53 -8.64 -6.47 -10.65
CA LEU A 53 -8.85 -7.12 -9.36
C LEU A 53 -10.27 -7.71 -9.21
N ASP A 54 -11.29 -7.04 -9.72
CA ASP A 54 -12.68 -7.50 -9.59
C ASP A 54 -12.92 -8.86 -10.25
N GLU A 55 -12.16 -9.20 -11.29
CA GLU A 55 -12.25 -10.51 -11.94
C GLU A 55 -11.77 -11.66 -11.05
N TYR A 56 -10.94 -11.36 -10.06
CA TYR A 56 -10.37 -12.37 -9.16
C TYR A 56 -11.17 -12.55 -7.86
N LYS A 57 -12.01 -11.57 -7.50
CA LYS A 57 -12.67 -11.57 -6.19
C LYS A 57 -13.79 -12.58 -6.03
N ASP A 58 -14.49 -12.93 -7.11
CA ASP A 58 -15.77 -13.62 -7.04
C ASP A 58 -15.69 -15.14 -7.12
N ASN A 59 -14.50 -15.71 -7.22
CA ASN A 59 -14.36 -17.16 -7.31
C ASN A 59 -13.15 -17.67 -6.54
N GLN A 60 -13.15 -18.97 -6.29
CA GLN A 60 -12.13 -19.61 -5.45
C GLN A 60 -10.74 -19.58 -6.09
N GLU A 61 -10.66 -19.75 -7.40
CA GLU A 61 -9.37 -19.66 -8.12
C GLU A 61 -8.79 -18.27 -8.02
N GLY A 62 -9.62 -17.24 -8.21
CA GLY A 62 -9.21 -15.85 -8.08
C GLY A 62 -8.73 -15.51 -6.67
N GLN A 63 -9.42 -16.00 -5.64
CA GLN A 63 -9.01 -15.81 -4.25
C GLN A 63 -7.67 -16.48 -3.97
N SER A 64 -7.39 -17.61 -4.58
CA SER A 64 -6.09 -18.28 -4.48
C SER A 64 -4.98 -17.44 -5.12
N VAL A 65 -5.25 -16.84 -6.27
CA VAL A 65 -4.30 -15.94 -6.94
C VAL A 65 -4.01 -14.72 -6.06
N ILE A 66 -5.04 -14.12 -5.48
CA ILE A 66 -4.89 -12.98 -4.56
C ILE A 66 -4.03 -13.36 -3.35
N ALA A 67 -4.26 -14.53 -2.77
CA ALA A 67 -3.48 -15.00 -1.61
C ALA A 67 -1.99 -15.16 -1.97
N LYS A 68 -1.69 -15.73 -3.14
CA LYS A 68 -0.31 -15.82 -3.62
C LYS A 68 0.31 -14.45 -3.85
N PHE A 69 -0.46 -13.54 -4.42
CA PHE A 69 0.00 -12.15 -4.62
C PHE A 69 0.39 -11.52 -3.29
N GLU A 70 -0.45 -11.65 -2.27
CA GLU A 70 -0.17 -11.11 -0.93
C GLU A 70 1.13 -11.69 -0.36
N ASN A 71 1.30 -13.00 -0.48
CA ASN A 71 2.52 -13.67 0.00
C ASN A 71 3.76 -13.20 -0.75
N ASN A 72 3.66 -13.01 -2.06
CA ASN A 72 4.78 -12.55 -2.87
C ASN A 72 5.13 -11.09 -2.57
N VAL A 73 4.15 -10.23 -2.35
CA VAL A 73 4.38 -8.84 -1.93
C VAL A 73 5.10 -8.83 -0.58
N ALA A 74 4.62 -9.62 0.39
CA ALA A 74 5.24 -9.72 1.71
C ALA A 74 6.70 -10.20 1.61
N ALA A 75 6.96 -11.19 0.77
CA ALA A 75 8.32 -11.70 0.57
C ALA A 75 9.25 -10.62 0.00
N PHE A 76 8.78 -9.87 -1.00
CA PHE A 76 9.53 -8.76 -1.58
C PHE A 76 9.84 -7.68 -0.54
N LEU A 77 8.83 -7.29 0.22
CA LEU A 77 8.98 -6.25 1.25
C LEU A 77 9.93 -6.68 2.37
N ASN A 78 9.79 -7.91 2.85
CA ASN A 78 10.67 -8.44 3.89
C ASN A 78 12.13 -8.46 3.43
N ARG A 79 12.38 -8.85 2.18
CA ARG A 79 13.73 -8.86 1.61
C ARG A 79 14.33 -7.46 1.54
N ASN A 80 13.49 -6.44 1.36
CA ASN A 80 13.91 -5.05 1.30
C ASN A 80 13.85 -4.32 2.65
N GLY A 81 13.54 -5.03 3.73
CA GLY A 81 13.54 -4.49 5.08
C GLY A 81 12.30 -3.70 5.48
N TYR A 82 11.20 -3.83 4.75
CA TYR A 82 9.95 -3.11 5.03
C TYR A 82 8.93 -4.01 5.73
N LYS A 83 8.46 -3.57 6.89
CA LYS A 83 7.49 -4.30 7.71
C LYS A 83 6.13 -3.62 7.78
N ALA A 84 6.07 -2.33 7.41
CA ALA A 84 4.87 -1.53 7.54
C ALA A 84 3.99 -1.68 6.31
N HIS A 85 3.28 -2.79 6.22
CA HIS A 85 2.31 -3.03 5.15
C HIS A 85 1.13 -3.82 5.71
N PHE A 86 -0.02 -3.62 5.10
CA PHE A 86 -1.22 -4.33 5.51
C PHE A 86 -2.19 -4.47 4.32
N ARG A 87 -3.15 -5.35 4.48
CA ARG A 87 -4.16 -5.61 3.46
C ARG A 87 -5.44 -4.86 3.77
N ASN A 88 -6.02 -4.24 2.74
CA ASN A 88 -7.34 -3.64 2.81
C ASN A 88 -8.06 -3.83 1.48
N ALA A 89 -9.21 -4.52 1.48
CA ALA A 89 -10.02 -4.80 0.28
C ALA A 89 -9.17 -5.40 -0.87
N SER A 90 -8.36 -6.39 -0.55
CA SER A 90 -7.47 -7.10 -1.49
C SER A 90 -6.39 -6.23 -2.11
N ARG A 91 -6.18 -5.04 -1.59
CA ARG A 91 -5.06 -4.16 -1.95
C ARG A 91 -4.00 -4.24 -0.86
N GLN A 92 -2.75 -4.03 -1.25
CA GLN A 92 -1.65 -3.93 -0.30
C GLN A 92 -1.33 -2.46 -0.09
N ILE A 93 -1.46 -1.98 1.14
CA ILE A 93 -1.09 -0.63 1.53
C ILE A 93 0.30 -0.73 2.16
N ILE A 94 1.26 0.02 1.61
CA ILE A 94 2.67 -0.13 1.94
C ILE A 94 3.24 1.22 2.35
N LEU A 95 3.88 1.26 3.52
CA LEU A 95 4.61 2.42 3.99
C LEU A 95 6.11 2.13 3.83
N ILE A 96 6.77 2.95 3.02
CA ILE A 96 8.21 2.84 2.77
C ILE A 96 8.92 4.08 3.29
N ASP A 97 10.25 4.07 3.26
CA ASP A 97 11.05 5.19 3.72
C ASP A 97 10.74 6.48 2.94
N ASP A 98 11.00 7.61 3.58
CA ASP A 98 10.91 8.91 2.91
C ASP A 98 12.02 9.00 1.87
N MET A 99 11.62 9.02 0.62
CA MET A 99 12.52 9.04 -0.52
C MET A 99 11.92 9.91 -1.62
N THR A 100 12.72 10.22 -2.64
CA THR A 100 12.23 10.99 -3.78
C THR A 100 11.17 10.22 -4.56
N THR A 101 10.29 10.94 -5.24
CA THR A 101 9.27 10.31 -6.08
C THR A 101 9.89 9.39 -7.13
N GLU A 102 11.04 9.78 -7.69
CA GLU A 102 11.76 8.94 -8.64
C GLU A 102 12.15 7.59 -8.04
N LYS A 103 12.64 7.59 -6.80
CA LYS A 103 13.00 6.35 -6.11
C LYS A 103 11.77 5.52 -5.75
N VAL A 104 10.65 6.15 -5.41
CA VAL A 104 9.40 5.43 -5.17
C VAL A 104 8.92 4.74 -6.45
N ILE A 105 9.02 5.42 -7.58
CA ILE A 105 8.67 4.83 -8.89
C ILE A 105 9.60 3.65 -9.20
N GLU A 106 10.89 3.80 -8.97
CA GLU A 106 11.86 2.72 -9.16
C GLU A 106 11.53 1.51 -8.29
N PHE A 107 11.26 1.74 -7.01
CA PHE A 107 10.83 0.69 -6.08
C PHE A 107 9.55 0.00 -6.56
N SER A 108 8.58 0.78 -7.02
CA SER A 108 7.30 0.25 -7.52
C SER A 108 7.49 -0.60 -8.77
N ASN A 109 8.38 -0.19 -9.67
CA ASN A 109 8.72 -0.99 -10.85
C ASN A 109 9.42 -2.30 -10.47
N GLU A 110 10.31 -2.28 -9.49
CA GLU A 110 10.97 -3.49 -8.99
C GLU A 110 9.94 -4.48 -8.41
N LEU A 111 8.99 -3.97 -7.63
CA LEU A 111 7.90 -4.80 -7.11
C LEU A 111 7.07 -5.39 -8.25
N ALA A 112 6.68 -4.57 -9.21
CA ALA A 112 5.89 -5.02 -10.36
C ALA A 112 6.63 -6.10 -11.15
N ASP A 113 7.92 -5.92 -11.39
CA ASP A 113 8.74 -6.91 -12.10
C ASP A 113 8.84 -8.21 -11.32
N TYR A 114 9.01 -8.13 -10.01
CA TYR A 114 9.06 -9.30 -9.14
C TYR A 114 7.76 -10.10 -9.22
N ILE A 115 6.62 -9.44 -9.13
CA ILE A 115 5.30 -10.11 -9.20
C ILE A 115 5.08 -10.71 -10.60
N TYR A 116 5.45 -9.98 -11.64
CA TYR A 116 5.33 -10.48 -13.02
C TYR A 116 6.16 -11.74 -13.23
N GLU A 117 7.38 -11.76 -12.70
CA GLU A 117 8.25 -12.93 -12.76
C GLU A 117 7.64 -14.14 -12.04
N LYS A 118 7.05 -13.91 -10.87
CA LYS A 118 6.49 -14.99 -10.03
C LYS A 118 5.13 -15.49 -10.50
N GLN A 119 4.27 -14.60 -10.97
CA GLN A 119 2.86 -14.91 -11.22
C GLN A 119 2.34 -14.50 -12.59
N LYS A 120 3.10 -13.77 -13.37
CA LYS A 120 2.67 -13.22 -14.66
C LYS A 120 1.45 -12.32 -14.55
N LEU A 121 1.37 -11.57 -13.46
CA LEU A 121 0.29 -10.62 -13.20
C LEU A 121 0.77 -9.20 -13.44
N ASP A 122 -0.09 -8.39 -14.01
CA ASP A 122 0.10 -6.95 -14.10
C ASP A 122 -0.48 -6.30 -12.85
N LEU A 123 0.07 -5.17 -12.44
CA LEU A 123 -0.33 -4.47 -11.22
C LEU A 123 -0.85 -3.06 -11.53
N ASN A 124 -1.65 -2.55 -10.59
CA ASN A 124 -1.97 -1.13 -10.51
C ASN A 124 -1.37 -0.60 -9.22
N ILE A 125 -0.61 0.48 -9.32
CA ILE A 125 0.09 1.08 -8.19
C ILE A 125 -0.20 2.57 -8.15
N GLY A 126 -0.70 3.02 -7.00
CA GLY A 126 -0.89 4.44 -6.72
C GLY A 126 0.16 4.94 -5.74
N ILE A 127 0.79 6.05 -6.04
CA ILE A 127 1.86 6.64 -5.23
C ILE A 127 1.39 7.98 -4.67
N ALA A 128 1.40 8.12 -3.34
CA ALA A 128 1.13 9.38 -2.67
C ALA A 128 2.27 10.37 -2.90
N GLY A 129 1.95 11.66 -2.86
CA GLY A 129 2.97 12.69 -2.74
C GLY A 129 3.58 12.69 -1.34
N LYS A 130 4.51 13.60 -1.10
CA LYS A 130 5.07 13.81 0.23
C LYS A 130 4.02 14.46 1.13
N SER A 131 3.86 13.96 2.34
CA SER A 131 2.96 14.53 3.32
C SER A 131 3.45 14.19 4.73
N ASP A 132 3.32 15.14 5.64
CA ASP A 132 3.56 14.91 7.06
C ASP A 132 2.38 14.22 7.73
N ASP A 133 1.21 14.31 7.11
CA ASP A 133 -0.02 13.64 7.57
C ASP A 133 -0.18 12.32 6.82
N MET A 134 -0.02 11.22 7.54
CA MET A 134 -0.09 9.88 6.93
C MET A 134 -1.50 9.51 6.49
N HIS A 135 -2.54 10.05 7.13
CA HIS A 135 -3.90 9.87 6.66
C HIS A 135 -4.10 10.53 5.29
N GLU A 136 -3.61 11.76 5.12
CA GLU A 136 -3.64 12.45 3.83
C GLU A 136 -2.83 11.70 2.77
N ALA A 137 -1.67 11.18 3.15
CA ALA A 137 -0.86 10.36 2.25
C ALA A 137 -1.62 9.11 1.80
N TYR A 138 -2.36 8.47 2.71
CA TYR A 138 -3.20 7.33 2.35
C TYR A 138 -4.28 7.74 1.34
N ILE A 139 -4.97 8.85 1.59
CA ILE A 139 -6.02 9.35 0.68
C ILE A 139 -5.45 9.60 -0.71
N GLN A 140 -4.28 10.23 -0.78
CA GLN A 140 -3.61 10.50 -2.06
C GLN A 140 -3.25 9.21 -2.80
N ALA A 141 -2.64 8.26 -2.09
CA ALA A 141 -2.30 6.97 -2.68
C ALA A 141 -3.54 6.22 -3.18
N HIS A 142 -4.63 6.29 -2.42
CA HIS A 142 -5.88 5.65 -2.80
C HIS A 142 -6.47 6.26 -4.08
N ARG A 143 -6.48 7.59 -4.18
CA ARG A 143 -6.96 8.28 -5.39
C ARG A 143 -6.11 7.92 -6.60
N ALA A 144 -4.79 7.90 -6.44
CA ALA A 144 -3.88 7.52 -7.51
C ALA A 144 -4.06 6.06 -7.91
N TRP A 145 -4.19 5.16 -6.93
CA TRP A 145 -4.46 3.75 -7.20
C TRP A 145 -5.78 3.56 -7.95
N ASN A 146 -6.84 4.24 -7.51
CA ASN A 146 -8.14 4.14 -8.15
C ASN A 146 -8.08 4.56 -9.62
N ALA A 147 -7.35 5.61 -9.92
CA ALA A 147 -7.13 6.06 -11.30
C ALA A 147 -6.32 5.01 -12.10
N ALA A 148 -5.28 4.45 -11.49
CA ALA A 148 -4.47 3.41 -12.13
C ALA A 148 -5.31 2.18 -12.45
N ALA A 149 -6.15 1.75 -11.52
CA ALA A 149 -7.03 0.60 -11.72
C ALA A 149 -8.06 0.85 -12.81
N ALA A 150 -8.66 2.05 -12.83
CA ALA A 150 -9.68 2.41 -13.82
C ALA A 150 -9.12 2.48 -15.23
N GLU A 151 -7.88 2.91 -15.39
CA GLU A 151 -7.23 3.10 -16.69
C GLU A 151 -6.30 1.95 -17.07
N HIS A 152 -6.18 0.92 -16.24
CA HIS A 152 -5.25 -0.21 -16.42
C HIS A 152 -3.79 0.25 -16.57
N GLU A 153 -3.43 1.29 -15.83
CA GLU A 153 -2.07 1.80 -15.76
C GLU A 153 -1.28 1.11 -14.66
N LYS A 154 0.00 0.88 -14.91
CA LYS A 154 0.85 0.24 -13.91
C LYS A 154 1.11 1.16 -12.72
N ILE A 155 1.45 2.43 -12.97
CA ILE A 155 1.80 3.39 -11.92
C ILE A 155 1.17 4.74 -12.21
N ILE A 156 0.50 5.30 -11.21
CA ILE A 156 0.06 6.71 -11.24
C ILE A 156 0.54 7.36 -9.96
N CYS A 157 1.16 8.53 -10.11
CA CYS A 157 1.56 9.38 -9.00
C CYS A 157 0.48 10.45 -8.75
N TYR A 158 0.10 10.61 -7.49
CA TYR A 158 -0.90 11.61 -7.12
C TYR A 158 -0.49 13.03 -7.55
N GLU A 159 0.79 13.34 -7.44
CA GLU A 159 1.33 14.65 -7.83
C GLU A 159 0.97 15.02 -9.28
N ASP A 160 0.99 14.04 -10.17
CA ASP A 160 0.65 14.25 -11.58
C ASP A 160 -0.86 14.47 -11.77
N MET A 161 -1.68 13.76 -11.00
CA MET A 161 -3.13 13.94 -11.02
C MET A 161 -3.54 15.32 -10.55
N SER A 162 -2.87 15.83 -9.53
CA SER A 162 -3.13 17.15 -8.96
C SER A 162 -2.93 18.24 -10.00
N LEU A 163 -1.95 18.10 -10.89
CA LEU A 163 -1.72 19.03 -11.99
C LEU A 163 -2.85 18.98 -13.03
N GLU A 164 -3.36 17.79 -13.33
CA GLU A 164 -4.49 17.65 -14.25
C GLU A 164 -5.77 18.24 -13.69
N LEU A 165 -5.99 18.15 -12.40
CA LEU A 165 -7.16 18.70 -11.74
C LEU A 165 -7.17 20.23 -11.71
N LEU A 166 -6.03 20.88 -11.90
CA LEU A 166 -5.90 22.34 -11.92
C LEU A 166 -6.13 22.92 -13.32
N VAL A 167 -6.22 22.10 -14.32
CA VAL A 167 -6.50 22.48 -15.70
C VAL A 167 -7.99 22.28 -16.00
#